data_d2064bd2bb2842b4285143bf5a064670
#
_entry.id   d2064bd2bb2842b4285143bf5a064670
#
_cell.length_a   1.000
_cell.length_b   1.000
_cell.length_c   1.000
_cell.angle_alpha   90.00
_cell.angle_beta   90.00
_cell.angle_gamma   90.00
#
_symmetry.space_group_name_H-M   'P 1'
#
loop_
_entity.id
_entity.type
_entity.pdbx_description
1 polymer ?
#
loop_
_entity_poly.entity_id
_entity_poly.type
_entity_poly.pdbx_seq_one_letter_code
_entity_poly.pdbx_strand_id
1 'polypeptide(L)'
;MILYKEVYCVKNNENCDIYTDDAVFFADTLTVNKPYVSELPRNHESLLFVTDGTLKYEKNGKTEFVKKGQIGYVARGSADKSSAYNCPSVSYIAVNFGFDKDNPSPQQGLPFKTVCSEGDNYKYEKMFREALDEYSIFSPGVRFICGGIVRRVIGMLYNEYVLGSADRKKLKKIECAVGYIKQNYHRPDLKISDLVVLAGMSDKNLRRIFSEVYHITPHEFLREFRINKAKILLLHTQETITNIALQCGFSDVYSFSHCFKSLIGISPKEYRNGEY
;
A
#
# COMPACT_ATOMS: atom_id res chain seq x y z
N MET A 1 10.06 9.31 -10.12
CA MET A 1 9.97 7.85 -9.96
C MET A 1 11.10 7.25 -9.13
N ILE A 2 12.25 7.92 -9.00
CA ILE A 2 13.43 7.45 -8.25
C ILE A 2 13.27 7.62 -6.72
N LEU A 3 12.70 8.72 -6.23
CA LEU A 3 12.60 9.02 -4.80
C LEU A 3 11.58 8.15 -4.02
N TYR A 4 10.55 7.62 -4.67
CA TYR A 4 9.66 6.63 -4.04
C TYR A 4 10.32 5.24 -3.92
N LYS A 5 11.32 4.93 -4.76
CA LYS A 5 12.10 3.69 -4.65
C LYS A 5 13.07 3.71 -3.47
N GLU A 6 13.65 4.86 -3.12
CA GLU A 6 14.68 4.93 -2.08
C GLU A 6 14.12 5.03 -0.66
N VAL A 7 12.96 5.65 -0.46
CA VAL A 7 12.38 5.84 0.89
C VAL A 7 11.68 4.58 1.42
N TYR A 8 11.22 3.67 0.57
CA TYR A 8 10.54 2.44 0.98
C TYR A 8 11.25 1.14 0.59
N CYS A 9 12.35 1.22 -0.17
CA CYS A 9 13.21 0.06 -0.49
C CYS A 9 14.41 -0.08 0.44
N VAL A 10 14.32 0.39 1.67
CA VAL A 10 15.41 0.24 2.63
C VAL A 10 15.25 -1.07 3.38
N LYS A 11 15.82 -2.10 2.86
CA LYS A 11 16.54 -3.22 3.49
C LYS A 11 16.43 -4.58 2.79
N ASN A 12 15.61 -4.74 1.75
CA ASN A 12 15.73 -5.96 0.94
C ASN A 12 15.59 -5.58 -0.54
N ASN A 13 16.65 -5.80 -1.27
CA ASN A 13 16.87 -5.48 -2.68
C ASN A 13 16.07 -6.44 -3.59
N GLU A 14 14.76 -6.56 -3.39
CA GLU A 14 13.91 -7.43 -4.19
C GLU A 14 12.84 -6.57 -4.89
N ASN A 15 13.05 -6.34 -6.20
CA ASN A 15 11.99 -5.93 -7.11
C ASN A 15 10.94 -7.07 -7.13
N CYS A 16 9.93 -6.99 -6.28
CA CYS A 16 8.78 -7.88 -6.33
C CYS A 16 7.83 -7.37 -7.43
N ASP A 17 8.09 -7.75 -8.67
CA ASP A 17 7.11 -7.59 -9.75
C ASP A 17 6.02 -8.65 -9.55
N ILE A 18 4.93 -8.23 -8.87
CA ILE A 18 3.77 -9.10 -8.63
C ILE A 18 2.93 -9.14 -9.90
N TYR A 19 2.90 -10.30 -10.53
CA TYR A 19 2.06 -10.55 -11.70
C TYR A 19 0.66 -10.96 -11.24
N THR A 20 -0.33 -10.16 -11.55
CA THR A 20 -1.72 -10.37 -11.11
C THR A 20 -2.71 -10.50 -12.26
N ASP A 21 -2.22 -10.63 -13.50
CA ASP A 21 -3.08 -10.65 -14.69
C ASP A 21 -3.94 -11.92 -14.77
N ASP A 22 -3.52 -13.00 -14.11
CA ASP A 22 -4.26 -14.25 -13.99
C ASP A 22 -4.94 -14.42 -12.62
N ALA A 23 -5.25 -13.32 -11.93
CA ALA A 23 -5.95 -13.37 -10.66
C ALA A 23 -7.36 -13.92 -10.81
N VAL A 24 -7.69 -14.98 -10.05
CA VAL A 24 -8.99 -15.65 -10.04
C VAL A 24 -9.70 -15.35 -8.74
N PHE A 25 -10.84 -14.67 -8.79
CA PHE A 25 -11.70 -14.41 -7.64
C PHE A 25 -12.83 -15.43 -7.54
N PHE A 26 -13.14 -15.87 -6.33
CA PHE A 26 -14.26 -16.74 -6.04
C PHE A 26 -14.75 -16.55 -4.60
N ALA A 27 -16.02 -16.90 -4.37
CA ALA A 27 -16.57 -17.02 -3.01
C ALA A 27 -16.85 -18.50 -2.72
N ASP A 28 -16.60 -18.91 -1.48
CA ASP A 28 -16.86 -20.28 -1.05
C ASP A 28 -17.32 -20.32 0.42
N THR A 29 -17.91 -21.46 0.79
CA THR A 29 -18.37 -21.74 2.15
C THR A 29 -17.93 -23.12 2.56
N LEU A 30 -17.13 -23.22 3.60
CA LEU A 30 -16.69 -24.48 4.19
C LEU A 30 -17.52 -24.80 5.43
N THR A 31 -17.76 -26.10 5.66
CA THR A 31 -18.38 -26.60 6.87
C THR A 31 -17.41 -27.48 7.65
N VAL A 32 -17.74 -27.82 8.91
CA VAL A 32 -16.94 -28.76 9.70
C VAL A 32 -16.85 -30.13 9.02
N ASN A 33 -17.93 -30.55 8.37
CA ASN A 33 -18.01 -31.86 7.71
C ASN A 33 -17.51 -31.88 6.26
N LYS A 34 -17.23 -30.69 5.70
CA LYS A 34 -16.70 -30.53 4.35
C LYS A 34 -15.50 -29.57 4.38
N PRO A 35 -14.36 -30.00 4.93
CA PRO A 35 -13.15 -29.21 4.94
C PRO A 35 -12.56 -29.12 3.53
N TYR A 36 -11.81 -28.06 3.27
CA TYR A 36 -10.91 -28.01 2.13
C TYR A 36 -9.57 -28.65 2.52
N VAL A 37 -9.05 -29.52 1.69
CA VAL A 37 -7.75 -30.17 1.88
C VAL A 37 -6.95 -30.03 0.58
N SER A 38 -5.77 -29.43 0.67
CA SER A 38 -4.79 -29.43 -0.41
C SER A 38 -3.69 -30.44 -0.08
N GLU A 39 -3.76 -31.61 -0.73
CA GLU A 39 -2.76 -32.68 -0.56
C GLU A 39 -1.45 -32.35 -1.29
N LEU A 40 -1.54 -31.62 -2.39
CA LEU A 40 -0.39 -31.18 -3.18
C LEU A 40 -0.03 -29.74 -2.87
N PRO A 41 1.25 -29.38 -2.96
CA PRO A 41 1.68 -27.98 -2.82
C PRO A 41 0.98 -27.09 -3.86
N ARG A 42 0.40 -25.98 -3.39
CA ARG A 42 -0.26 -24.99 -4.26
C ARG A 42 0.73 -24.37 -5.24
N ASN A 43 0.31 -24.13 -6.46
CA ASN A 43 1.11 -23.45 -7.48
C ASN A 43 0.85 -21.94 -7.56
N HIS A 44 0.05 -21.40 -6.65
CA HIS A 44 -0.37 -19.99 -6.58
C HIS A 44 -0.37 -19.49 -5.15
N GLU A 45 -0.35 -18.18 -5.02
CA GLU A 45 -0.60 -17.47 -3.77
C GLU A 45 -2.11 -17.27 -3.59
N SER A 46 -2.58 -17.22 -2.35
CA SER A 46 -3.98 -16.93 -2.07
C SER A 46 -4.13 -15.88 -0.97
N LEU A 47 -5.02 -14.92 -1.20
CA LEU A 47 -5.58 -14.07 -0.16
C LEU A 47 -7.06 -14.38 -0.01
N LEU A 48 -7.54 -14.49 1.21
CA LEU A 48 -8.94 -14.73 1.50
C LEU A 48 -9.46 -13.73 2.54
N PHE A 49 -10.63 -13.19 2.33
CA PHE A 49 -11.34 -12.33 3.27
C PHE A 49 -12.51 -13.10 3.86
N VAL A 50 -12.50 -13.33 5.18
CA VAL A 50 -13.58 -14.06 5.86
C VAL A 50 -14.77 -13.14 6.04
N THR A 51 -15.88 -13.46 5.38
CA THR A 51 -17.12 -12.67 5.41
C THR A 51 -18.04 -13.08 6.56
N ASP A 52 -17.97 -14.35 6.97
CA ASP A 52 -18.72 -14.86 8.12
C ASP A 52 -18.05 -16.09 8.74
N GLY A 53 -18.22 -16.26 10.06
CA GLY A 53 -17.66 -17.39 10.82
C GLY A 53 -16.17 -17.23 11.16
N THR A 54 -15.53 -18.36 11.44
CA THR A 54 -14.09 -18.47 11.75
C THR A 54 -13.50 -19.63 10.96
N LEU A 55 -12.46 -19.35 10.17
CA LEU A 55 -11.69 -20.33 9.44
C LEU A 55 -10.58 -20.89 10.34
N LYS A 56 -10.54 -22.19 10.52
CA LYS A 56 -9.40 -22.92 11.06
C LYS A 56 -8.48 -23.28 9.90
N TYR A 57 -7.23 -22.92 9.99
CA TYR A 57 -6.19 -23.18 9.02
C TYR A 57 -5.06 -24.00 9.63
N GLU A 58 -4.76 -25.16 9.05
CA GLU A 58 -3.76 -26.09 9.56
C GLU A 58 -2.68 -26.31 8.49
N LYS A 59 -1.43 -26.01 8.87
CA LYS A 59 -0.24 -26.16 8.01
C LYS A 59 0.96 -26.57 8.84
N ASN A 60 1.66 -27.62 8.42
CA ASN A 60 2.90 -28.09 9.06
C ASN A 60 2.76 -28.27 10.58
N GLY A 61 1.62 -28.84 11.04
CA GLY A 61 1.35 -29.04 12.44
C GLY A 61 0.98 -27.79 13.26
N LYS A 62 0.93 -26.64 12.61
CA LYS A 62 0.47 -25.38 13.24
C LYS A 62 -0.98 -25.12 12.87
N THR A 63 -1.74 -24.62 13.84
CA THR A 63 -3.14 -24.21 13.64
C THR A 63 -3.25 -22.71 13.85
N GLU A 64 -3.86 -22.02 12.93
CA GLU A 64 -4.18 -20.62 13.00
C GLU A 64 -5.67 -20.37 12.72
N PHE A 65 -6.21 -19.24 13.15
CA PHE A 65 -7.62 -18.92 13.02
C PHE A 65 -7.78 -17.58 12.34
N VAL A 66 -8.52 -17.55 11.23
CA VAL A 66 -8.90 -16.32 10.52
C VAL A 66 -10.37 -16.07 10.81
N LYS A 67 -10.65 -14.97 11.49
CA LYS A 67 -12.01 -14.61 11.94
C LYS A 67 -12.70 -13.71 10.92
N LYS A 68 -14.03 -13.61 11.02
CA LYS A 68 -14.82 -12.64 10.28
C LYS A 68 -14.17 -11.26 10.26
N GLY A 69 -14.07 -10.66 9.07
CA GLY A 69 -13.43 -9.38 8.83
C GLY A 69 -11.91 -9.43 8.75
N GLN A 70 -11.26 -10.58 8.88
CA GLN A 70 -9.82 -10.71 8.74
C GLN A 70 -9.42 -11.24 7.35
N ILE A 71 -8.18 -10.97 6.96
CA ILE A 71 -7.57 -11.51 5.77
C ILE A 71 -6.61 -12.63 6.15
N GLY A 72 -6.79 -13.78 5.49
CA GLY A 72 -5.86 -14.88 5.52
C GLY A 72 -4.96 -14.88 4.29
N TYR A 73 -3.71 -15.28 4.48
CA TYR A 73 -2.74 -15.47 3.41
C TYR A 73 -2.25 -16.92 3.39
N VAL A 74 -2.28 -17.50 2.21
CA VAL A 74 -1.78 -18.86 1.95
C VAL A 74 -0.72 -18.78 0.87
N ALA A 75 0.52 -19.08 1.25
CA ALA A 75 1.66 -19.01 0.35
C ALA A 75 1.67 -20.18 -0.64
N ARG A 76 2.18 -19.93 -1.83
CA ARG A 76 2.58 -20.94 -2.80
C ARG A 76 3.44 -22.03 -2.14
N GLY A 77 3.34 -23.24 -2.61
CA GLY A 77 4.07 -24.39 -2.05
C GLY A 77 3.50 -24.92 -0.74
N SER A 78 2.37 -24.37 -0.26
CA SER A 78 1.69 -24.90 0.93
C SER A 78 0.83 -26.10 0.59
N ALA A 79 0.90 -27.14 1.43
CA ALA A 79 -0.12 -28.15 1.59
C ALA A 79 -0.85 -27.84 2.90
N ASP A 80 -2.15 -27.67 2.85
CA ASP A 80 -2.91 -27.15 3.99
C ASP A 80 -4.33 -27.73 4.08
N LYS A 81 -4.91 -27.63 5.27
CA LYS A 81 -6.29 -27.98 5.54
C LYS A 81 -7.02 -26.78 6.14
N SER A 82 -8.21 -26.52 5.61
CA SER A 82 -9.07 -25.43 6.09
C SER A 82 -10.46 -25.95 6.41
N SER A 83 -11.06 -25.50 7.51
CA SER A 83 -12.42 -25.89 7.93
C SER A 83 -13.08 -24.79 8.77
N ALA A 84 -14.39 -24.88 8.96
CA ALA A 84 -15.10 -24.05 9.92
C ALA A 84 -14.68 -24.44 11.37
N TYR A 85 -14.61 -23.46 12.25
CA TYR A 85 -14.24 -23.66 13.65
C TYR A 85 -15.23 -22.94 14.59
N ASN A 86 -15.80 -23.70 15.52
CA ASN A 86 -16.82 -23.22 16.47
C ASN A 86 -18.02 -22.51 15.83
N CYS A 87 -18.33 -22.86 14.58
CA CYS A 87 -19.48 -22.39 13.83
C CYS A 87 -19.90 -23.45 12.81
N PRO A 88 -21.17 -23.47 12.37
CA PRO A 88 -21.63 -24.46 11.38
C PRO A 88 -20.90 -24.34 10.03
N SER A 89 -20.58 -23.12 9.66
CA SER A 89 -19.90 -22.81 8.39
C SER A 89 -19.04 -21.57 8.51
N VAL A 90 -18.10 -21.42 7.60
CA VAL A 90 -17.32 -20.21 7.37
C VAL A 90 -17.42 -19.83 5.90
N SER A 91 -17.73 -18.56 5.63
CA SER A 91 -17.81 -18.01 4.29
C SER A 91 -16.69 -17.01 4.06
N TYR A 92 -16.13 -17.02 2.86
CA TYR A 92 -15.03 -16.14 2.49
C TYR A 92 -15.05 -15.79 0.99
N ILE A 93 -14.42 -14.70 0.64
CA ILE A 93 -14.07 -14.34 -0.74
C ILE A 93 -12.56 -14.52 -0.86
N ALA A 94 -12.13 -15.27 -1.86
CA ALA A 94 -10.70 -15.52 -2.08
C ALA A 94 -10.25 -15.04 -3.45
N VAL A 95 -8.97 -14.73 -3.55
CA VAL A 95 -8.27 -14.52 -4.80
C VAL A 95 -7.03 -15.39 -4.84
N ASN A 96 -6.89 -16.14 -5.92
CA ASN A 96 -5.68 -16.87 -6.29
C ASN A 96 -4.93 -16.05 -7.34
N PHE A 97 -3.63 -15.85 -7.16
CA PHE A 97 -2.78 -15.11 -8.08
C PHE A 97 -1.38 -15.73 -8.17
N GLY A 98 -0.68 -15.43 -9.25
CA GLY A 98 0.68 -15.92 -9.48
C GLY A 98 1.69 -14.79 -9.48
N PHE A 99 2.95 -15.18 -9.68
CA PHE A 99 4.05 -14.31 -10.04
C PHE A 99 4.43 -14.63 -11.49
N ASP A 100 5.08 -13.68 -12.16
CA ASP A 100 5.49 -13.81 -13.56
C ASP A 100 6.19 -15.16 -13.81
N LYS A 101 5.87 -15.80 -14.94
CA LYS A 101 6.46 -17.07 -15.35
C LYS A 101 7.96 -16.97 -15.60
N ASP A 102 8.42 -15.78 -16.04
CA ASP A 102 9.80 -15.49 -16.37
C ASP A 102 10.60 -14.94 -15.16
N ASN A 103 9.90 -14.53 -14.09
CA ASN A 103 10.50 -14.14 -12.82
C ASN A 103 9.86 -14.97 -11.70
N PRO A 104 10.38 -16.18 -11.45
CA PRO A 104 9.80 -17.04 -10.44
C PRO A 104 9.78 -16.31 -9.11
N SER A 105 8.62 -16.34 -8.47
CA SER A 105 8.34 -15.87 -7.12
C SER A 105 9.59 -15.91 -6.24
N PRO A 106 9.84 -14.89 -5.42
CA PRO A 106 10.84 -15.01 -4.38
C PRO A 106 10.63 -16.36 -3.69
N GLN A 107 11.71 -17.10 -3.50
CA GLN A 107 11.66 -18.48 -2.96
C GLN A 107 10.87 -18.61 -1.64
N GLN A 108 10.45 -17.50 -1.06
CA GLN A 108 9.79 -17.39 0.24
C GLN A 108 8.35 -16.84 0.19
N GLY A 109 7.77 -16.51 -0.97
CA GLY A 109 6.44 -15.88 -1.06
C GLY A 109 6.39 -14.44 -0.51
N LEU A 110 5.19 -13.91 -0.31
CA LEU A 110 5.02 -12.62 0.35
C LEU A 110 5.34 -12.73 1.85
N PRO A 111 5.89 -11.67 2.49
CA PRO A 111 6.34 -11.72 3.89
C PRO A 111 5.17 -11.67 4.89
N PHE A 112 4.00 -12.13 4.50
CA PHE A 112 2.81 -12.08 5.32
C PHE A 112 2.71 -13.28 6.26
N LYS A 113 2.13 -13.04 7.44
CA LYS A 113 1.63 -14.10 8.31
C LYS A 113 0.33 -14.65 7.75
N THR A 114 -0.09 -15.82 8.20
CA THR A 114 -1.38 -16.41 7.82
C THR A 114 -2.55 -15.46 8.09
N VAL A 115 -2.54 -14.73 9.20
CA VAL A 115 -3.48 -13.64 9.48
C VAL A 115 -2.80 -12.31 9.20
N CYS A 116 -3.23 -11.61 8.15
CA CYS A 116 -2.53 -10.43 7.63
C CYS A 116 -3.05 -9.11 8.19
N SER A 117 -4.31 -9.00 8.58
CA SER A 117 -4.91 -7.74 9.00
C SER A 117 -5.61 -7.85 10.34
N GLU A 118 -5.36 -6.87 11.23
CA GLU A 118 -5.98 -6.78 12.57
C GLU A 118 -6.86 -5.51 12.73
N GLY A 119 -6.99 -4.68 11.68
CA GLY A 119 -7.60 -3.35 11.75
C GLY A 119 -9.02 -3.24 11.19
N ASP A 120 -9.42 -2.01 10.84
CA ASP A 120 -10.68 -1.72 10.15
C ASP A 120 -10.69 -2.35 8.76
N ASN A 121 -11.40 -3.45 8.65
CA ASN A 121 -11.34 -4.31 7.48
C ASN A 121 -12.44 -4.00 6.44
N TYR A 122 -13.31 -3.02 6.70
CA TYR A 122 -14.35 -2.60 5.75
C TYR A 122 -13.78 -2.21 4.38
N LYS A 123 -12.62 -1.54 4.36
CA LYS A 123 -11.94 -1.19 3.11
C LYS A 123 -11.52 -2.41 2.29
N TYR A 124 -11.07 -3.48 2.96
CA TYR A 124 -10.72 -4.73 2.29
C TYR A 124 -11.95 -5.48 1.82
N GLU A 125 -12.99 -5.57 2.66
CA GLU A 125 -14.26 -6.18 2.28
C GLU A 125 -14.82 -5.57 1.01
N LYS A 126 -14.87 -4.24 0.94
CA LYS A 126 -15.33 -3.53 -0.25
C LYS A 126 -14.53 -3.93 -1.50
N MET A 127 -13.20 -3.97 -1.42
CA MET A 127 -12.33 -4.34 -2.55
C MET A 127 -12.51 -5.80 -2.99
N PHE A 128 -12.64 -6.73 -2.04
CA PHE A 128 -12.87 -8.13 -2.38
C PHE A 128 -14.24 -8.34 -3.03
N ARG A 129 -15.28 -7.65 -2.55
CA ARG A 129 -16.62 -7.71 -3.17
C ARG A 129 -16.63 -7.08 -4.56
N GLU A 130 -16.06 -5.89 -4.71
CA GLU A 130 -15.90 -5.21 -6.00
C GLU A 130 -15.20 -6.12 -7.03
N ALA A 131 -14.09 -6.74 -6.63
CA ALA A 131 -13.37 -7.64 -7.52
C ALA A 131 -14.13 -8.92 -7.87
N LEU A 132 -14.89 -9.49 -6.92
CA LEU A 132 -15.74 -10.66 -7.16
C LEU A 132 -16.87 -10.32 -8.13
N ASP A 133 -17.51 -9.17 -7.95
CA ASP A 133 -18.59 -8.70 -8.83
C ASP A 133 -18.07 -8.48 -10.25
N GLU A 134 -16.97 -7.78 -10.43
CA GLU A 134 -16.33 -7.56 -11.73
C GLU A 134 -15.89 -8.87 -12.38
N TYR A 135 -15.31 -9.79 -11.61
CA TYR A 135 -14.90 -11.08 -12.11
C TYR A 135 -16.10 -11.92 -12.61
N SER A 136 -17.25 -11.81 -11.94
CA SER A 136 -18.48 -12.54 -12.28
C SER A 136 -19.13 -12.05 -13.57
N ILE A 137 -18.92 -10.78 -13.94
CA ILE A 137 -19.48 -10.18 -15.17
C ILE A 137 -18.68 -10.56 -16.42
N PHE A 138 -17.43 -11.05 -16.26
CA PHE A 138 -16.53 -11.38 -17.38
C PHE A 138 -16.34 -10.24 -18.39
N SER A 139 -16.24 -8.99 -17.89
CA SER A 139 -16.02 -7.82 -18.75
C SER A 139 -14.69 -7.91 -19.49
N PRO A 140 -14.52 -7.31 -20.68
CA PRO A 140 -13.24 -7.31 -21.40
C PRO A 140 -12.08 -6.72 -20.59
N GLY A 141 -12.37 -5.82 -19.65
CA GLY A 141 -11.40 -5.17 -18.76
C GLY A 141 -11.14 -5.91 -17.44
N VAL A 142 -11.80 -7.04 -17.18
CA VAL A 142 -11.78 -7.73 -15.88
C VAL A 142 -10.38 -8.02 -15.37
N ARG A 143 -9.45 -8.44 -16.22
CA ARG A 143 -8.07 -8.74 -15.83
C ARG A 143 -7.35 -7.51 -15.29
N PHE A 144 -7.52 -6.35 -15.93
CA PHE A 144 -6.91 -5.09 -15.48
C PHE A 144 -7.51 -4.60 -14.18
N ILE A 145 -8.84 -4.66 -14.04
CA ILE A 145 -9.56 -4.22 -12.84
C ILE A 145 -9.20 -5.11 -11.66
N CYS A 146 -9.40 -6.43 -11.79
CA CYS A 146 -9.12 -7.40 -10.74
C CYS A 146 -7.63 -7.41 -10.37
N GLY A 147 -6.72 -7.41 -11.35
CA GLY A 147 -5.29 -7.31 -11.13
C GLY A 147 -4.88 -6.03 -10.39
N GLY A 148 -5.49 -4.90 -10.73
CA GLY A 148 -5.31 -3.61 -10.04
C GLY A 148 -5.77 -3.66 -8.58
N ILE A 149 -6.91 -4.28 -8.31
CA ILE A 149 -7.45 -4.48 -6.94
C ILE A 149 -6.51 -5.37 -6.12
N VAL A 150 -6.05 -6.49 -6.66
CA VAL A 150 -5.11 -7.39 -5.97
C VAL A 150 -3.82 -6.65 -5.59
N ARG A 151 -3.20 -5.94 -6.55
CA ARG A 151 -1.99 -5.13 -6.28
C ARG A 151 -2.23 -4.09 -5.19
N ARG A 152 -3.38 -3.44 -5.19
CA ARG A 152 -3.76 -2.47 -4.16
C ARG A 152 -3.90 -3.13 -2.79
N VAL A 153 -4.59 -4.28 -2.69
CA VAL A 153 -4.73 -5.04 -1.44
C VAL A 153 -3.37 -5.46 -0.91
N ILE A 154 -2.51 -6.03 -1.76
CA ILE A 154 -1.15 -6.45 -1.38
C ILE A 154 -0.33 -5.24 -0.88
N GLY A 155 -0.35 -4.13 -1.61
CA GLY A 155 0.37 -2.91 -1.20
C GLY A 155 -0.09 -2.38 0.15
N MET A 156 -1.40 -2.42 0.43
CA MET A 156 -1.94 -2.01 1.74
C MET A 156 -1.51 -2.98 2.84
N LEU A 157 -1.58 -4.29 2.63
CA LEU A 157 -1.11 -5.31 3.58
C LEU A 157 0.40 -5.21 3.81
N TYR A 158 1.17 -4.96 2.76
CA TYR A 158 2.61 -4.75 2.86
C TYR A 158 2.95 -3.52 3.72
N ASN A 159 2.24 -2.40 3.51
CA ASN A 159 2.38 -1.23 4.37
C ASN A 159 2.02 -1.56 5.85
N GLU A 160 0.99 -2.35 6.08
CA GLU A 160 0.62 -2.80 7.42
C GLU A 160 1.68 -3.73 8.04
N TYR A 161 2.31 -4.56 7.24
CA TYR A 161 3.39 -5.45 7.66
C TYR A 161 4.67 -4.68 8.02
N VAL A 162 5.13 -3.80 7.11
CA VAL A 162 6.38 -3.03 7.28
C VAL A 162 6.27 -2.03 8.43
N LEU A 163 5.13 -1.34 8.54
CA LEU A 163 4.94 -0.29 9.56
C LEU A 163 4.69 -0.83 10.96
N GLY A 164 4.52 -2.11 11.19
CA GLY A 164 4.25 -2.66 12.52
C GLY A 164 3.08 -1.99 13.27
N SER A 165 2.63 -2.53 14.39
CA SER A 165 1.52 -1.96 15.16
C SER A 165 1.87 -0.62 15.84
N ALA A 166 3.12 -0.46 16.28
CA ALA A 166 3.61 0.78 16.91
C ALA A 166 3.72 1.93 15.91
N ASP A 167 4.23 1.66 14.72
CA ASP A 167 4.41 2.68 13.68
C ASP A 167 3.09 3.07 13.04
N ARG A 168 2.14 2.15 12.91
CA ARG A 168 0.75 2.48 12.53
C ARG A 168 0.08 3.45 13.51
N LYS A 169 0.27 3.26 14.82
CA LYS A 169 -0.23 4.20 15.82
C LYS A 169 0.43 5.57 15.70
N LYS A 170 1.73 5.62 15.40
CA LYS A 170 2.46 6.88 15.15
C LYS A 170 1.96 7.53 13.86
N LEU A 171 1.82 6.76 12.77
CA LEU A 171 1.30 7.27 11.49
C LEU A 171 -0.08 7.90 11.66
N LYS A 172 -0.99 7.21 12.37
CA LYS A 172 -2.34 7.75 12.65
C LYS A 172 -2.29 9.08 13.42
N LYS A 173 -1.31 9.25 14.31
CA LYS A 173 -1.13 10.51 15.08
C LYS A 173 -0.74 11.70 14.20
N ILE A 174 -0.01 11.47 13.10
CA ILE A 174 0.45 12.54 12.20
C ILE A 174 -0.37 12.62 10.91
N GLU A 175 -1.37 11.77 10.75
CA GLU A 175 -2.22 11.72 9.55
C GLU A 175 -2.90 13.06 9.25
N CYS A 176 -3.38 13.76 10.30
CA CYS A 176 -3.97 15.10 10.15
C CYS A 176 -2.93 16.10 9.65
N ALA A 177 -1.69 16.06 10.17
CA ALA A 177 -0.61 16.94 9.73
C ALA A 177 -0.22 16.68 8.26
N VAL A 178 -0.11 15.42 7.88
CA VAL A 178 0.16 15.01 6.48
C VAL A 178 -0.98 15.41 5.56
N GLY A 179 -2.24 15.20 5.97
CA GLY A 179 -3.42 15.63 5.25
C GLY A 179 -3.43 17.15 5.02
N TYR A 180 -3.10 17.91 6.06
CA TYR A 180 -3.02 19.37 5.98
C TYR A 180 -1.92 19.84 5.02
N ILE A 181 -0.74 19.24 5.06
CA ILE A 181 0.32 19.51 4.07
C ILE A 181 -0.19 19.28 2.66
N LYS A 182 -0.84 18.14 2.39
CA LYS A 182 -1.34 17.78 1.05
C LYS A 182 -2.39 18.76 0.52
N GLN A 183 -3.20 19.34 1.40
CA GLN A 183 -4.23 20.31 1.02
C GLN A 183 -3.70 21.74 0.91
N ASN A 184 -2.67 22.11 1.70
CA ASN A 184 -2.21 23.48 1.86
C ASN A 184 -0.77 23.73 1.37
N TYR A 185 -0.13 22.78 0.69
CA TYR A 185 1.27 22.90 0.24
C TYR A 185 1.54 24.15 -0.61
N HIS A 186 0.52 24.62 -1.35
CA HIS A 186 0.59 25.81 -2.21
C HIS A 186 0.70 27.13 -1.44
N ARG A 187 0.46 27.14 -0.14
CA ARG A 187 0.57 28.32 0.71
C ARG A 187 2.04 28.57 1.08
N PRO A 188 2.65 29.72 0.67
CA PRO A 188 4.05 30.01 1.00
C PRO A 188 4.25 30.26 2.50
N ASP A 189 3.21 30.69 3.21
CA ASP A 189 3.21 31.00 4.66
C ASP A 189 2.94 29.78 5.56
N LEU A 190 2.75 28.55 5.00
CA LEU A 190 2.53 27.34 5.77
C LEU A 190 3.73 27.05 6.69
N LYS A 191 3.49 27.03 8.00
CA LYS A 191 4.51 26.81 9.03
C LYS A 191 4.34 25.44 9.68
N ILE A 192 5.44 24.86 10.16
CA ILE A 192 5.42 23.61 10.92
C ILE A 192 4.64 23.75 12.23
N SER A 193 4.59 24.96 12.82
CA SER A 193 3.76 25.27 13.99
C SER A 193 2.28 24.96 13.75
N ASP A 194 1.77 25.15 12.53
CA ASP A 194 0.38 24.88 12.19
C ASP A 194 0.09 23.38 12.29
N LEU A 195 1.06 22.55 11.88
CA LEU A 195 0.99 21.09 11.97
C LEU A 195 1.03 20.61 13.43
N VAL A 196 1.81 21.29 14.28
CA VAL A 196 1.90 21.00 15.72
C VAL A 196 0.54 21.16 16.39
N VAL A 197 -0.13 22.29 16.10
CA VAL A 197 -1.47 22.58 16.64
C VAL A 197 -2.49 21.53 16.17
N LEU A 198 -2.50 21.24 14.87
CA LEU A 198 -3.44 20.26 14.28
C LEU A 198 -3.22 18.84 14.80
N ALA A 199 -1.97 18.43 14.98
CA ALA A 199 -1.64 17.11 15.49
C ALA A 199 -1.83 16.98 17.01
N GLY A 200 -2.10 18.07 17.72
CA GLY A 200 -2.28 18.08 19.18
C GLY A 200 -1.06 17.57 19.95
N MET A 201 0.16 17.85 19.46
CA MET A 201 1.40 17.37 20.09
C MET A 201 2.49 18.45 20.08
N SER A 202 3.57 18.26 20.82
CA SER A 202 4.71 19.18 20.80
C SER A 202 5.52 19.09 19.49
N ASP A 203 6.20 20.17 19.09
CA ASP A 203 7.10 20.21 17.91
C ASP A 203 8.14 19.08 17.95
N LYS A 204 8.78 18.86 19.11
CA LYS A 204 9.74 17.78 19.32
C LYS A 204 9.13 16.40 19.03
N ASN A 205 7.91 16.17 19.48
CA ASN A 205 7.23 14.87 19.26
C ASN A 205 6.80 14.72 17.80
N LEU A 206 6.29 15.76 17.16
CA LEU A 206 5.95 15.77 15.73
C LEU A 206 7.17 15.42 14.87
N ARG A 207 8.31 16.10 15.09
CA ARG A 207 9.57 15.85 14.36
C ARG A 207 10.06 14.41 14.58
N ARG A 208 10.03 13.93 15.84
CA ARG A 208 10.43 12.56 16.16
C ARG A 208 9.59 11.54 15.41
N ILE A 209 8.26 11.68 15.42
CA ILE A 209 7.37 10.73 14.75
C ILE A 209 7.55 10.79 13.23
N PHE A 210 7.70 11.98 12.64
CA PHE A 210 8.00 12.12 11.22
C PHE A 210 9.31 11.42 10.83
N SER A 211 10.38 11.62 11.62
CA SER A 211 11.67 10.97 11.37
C SER A 211 11.60 9.45 11.56
N GLU A 212 10.82 8.97 12.50
CA GLU A 212 10.62 7.52 12.70
C GLU A 212 9.79 6.86 11.60
N VAL A 213 8.79 7.57 11.03
CA VAL A 213 7.86 7.02 10.04
C VAL A 213 8.30 7.29 8.60
N TYR A 214 8.77 8.52 8.34
CA TYR A 214 9.13 8.95 6.97
C TYR A 214 10.64 9.08 6.77
N HIS A 215 11.46 8.92 7.82
CA HIS A 215 12.93 9.10 7.82
C HIS A 215 13.39 10.50 7.42
N ILE A 216 12.47 11.49 7.40
CA ILE A 216 12.70 12.88 7.09
C ILE A 216 11.94 13.76 8.08
N THR A 217 12.29 15.05 8.14
CA THR A 217 11.59 16.03 8.96
C THR A 217 10.27 16.48 8.30
N PRO A 218 9.30 17.05 9.06
CA PRO A 218 8.09 17.63 8.48
C PRO A 218 8.37 18.72 7.42
N HIS A 219 9.45 19.48 7.59
CA HIS A 219 9.85 20.52 6.65
C HIS A 219 10.39 19.93 5.33
N GLU A 220 11.21 18.89 5.42
CA GLU A 220 11.70 18.16 4.25
C GLU A 220 10.53 17.49 3.51
N PHE A 221 9.60 16.88 4.24
CA PHE A 221 8.39 16.30 3.65
C PHE A 221 7.58 17.33 2.86
N LEU A 222 7.36 18.55 3.42
CA LEU A 222 6.66 19.63 2.71
C LEU A 222 7.43 20.05 1.45
N ARG A 223 8.76 20.19 1.54
CA ARG A 223 9.62 20.55 0.40
C ARG A 223 9.54 19.51 -0.72
N GLU A 224 9.71 18.25 -0.38
CA GLU A 224 9.60 17.14 -1.35
C GLU A 224 8.22 17.08 -1.99
N PHE A 225 7.16 17.27 -1.20
CA PHE A 225 5.80 17.29 -1.70
C PHE A 225 5.59 18.41 -2.72
N ARG A 226 6.07 19.63 -2.43
CA ARG A 226 6.05 20.78 -3.35
C ARG A 226 6.80 20.48 -4.65
N ILE A 227 8.02 19.94 -4.55
CA ILE A 227 8.83 19.58 -5.72
C ILE A 227 8.16 18.50 -6.56
N ASN A 228 7.56 17.49 -5.94
CA ASN A 228 6.83 16.44 -6.68
C ASN A 228 5.60 17.01 -7.43
N LYS A 229 4.92 18.02 -6.88
CA LYS A 229 3.86 18.74 -7.58
C LYS A 229 4.41 19.57 -8.74
N ALA A 230 5.53 20.25 -8.53
CA ALA A 230 6.18 21.03 -9.57
C ALA A 230 6.64 20.17 -10.76
N LYS A 231 7.14 18.95 -10.51
CA LYS A 231 7.49 18.00 -11.59
C LYS A 231 6.30 17.72 -12.53
N ILE A 232 5.11 17.52 -11.97
CA ILE A 232 3.90 17.30 -12.74
C ILE A 232 3.57 18.52 -13.60
N LEU A 233 3.60 19.73 -13.01
CA LEU A 233 3.29 20.97 -13.74
C LEU A 233 4.32 21.26 -14.82
N LEU A 234 5.60 21.00 -14.56
CA LEU A 234 6.69 21.20 -15.52
C LEU A 234 6.51 20.33 -16.78
N LEU A 235 6.03 19.08 -16.63
CA LEU A 235 5.86 18.13 -17.74
C LEU A 235 4.54 18.31 -18.50
N HIS A 236 3.48 18.77 -17.80
CA HIS A 236 2.13 18.73 -18.36
C HIS A 236 1.55 20.12 -18.66
N THR A 237 2.28 21.20 -18.40
CA THR A 237 1.80 22.57 -18.66
C THR A 237 2.86 23.42 -19.34
N GLN A 238 2.41 24.51 -19.99
CA GLN A 238 3.28 25.57 -20.57
C GLN A 238 3.46 26.76 -19.60
N GLU A 239 3.08 26.60 -18.35
CA GLU A 239 3.25 27.61 -17.32
C GLU A 239 4.71 28.04 -17.16
N THR A 240 4.95 29.32 -16.86
CA THR A 240 6.31 29.81 -16.58
C THR A 240 6.86 29.14 -15.33
N ILE A 241 8.18 28.98 -15.26
CA ILE A 241 8.85 28.42 -14.08
C ILE A 241 8.52 29.24 -12.82
N THR A 242 8.41 30.57 -12.97
CA THR A 242 8.00 31.47 -11.90
C THR A 242 6.58 31.16 -11.41
N ASN A 243 5.62 31.00 -12.31
CA ASN A 243 4.25 30.67 -11.94
C ASN A 243 4.16 29.31 -11.24
N ILE A 244 4.88 28.31 -11.75
CA ILE A 244 4.94 26.98 -11.12
C ILE A 244 5.52 27.06 -9.70
N ALA A 245 6.59 27.84 -9.51
CA ALA A 245 7.17 28.06 -8.19
C ALA A 245 6.13 28.60 -7.20
N LEU A 246 5.41 29.66 -7.60
CA LEU A 246 4.37 30.27 -6.76
C LEU A 246 3.20 29.30 -6.50
N GLN A 247 2.71 28.59 -7.51
CA GLN A 247 1.64 27.58 -7.37
C GLN A 247 2.03 26.43 -6.43
N CYS A 248 3.32 26.11 -6.38
CA CYS A 248 3.85 25.09 -5.48
C CYS A 248 4.21 25.63 -4.08
N GLY A 249 3.88 26.87 -3.77
CA GLY A 249 4.05 27.46 -2.44
C GLY A 249 5.46 27.94 -2.14
N PHE A 250 6.30 28.21 -3.14
CA PHE A 250 7.56 28.90 -2.96
C PHE A 250 7.35 30.41 -3.02
N SER A 251 8.05 31.15 -2.19
CA SER A 251 7.97 32.61 -2.15
C SER A 251 8.58 33.27 -3.39
N ASP A 252 9.54 32.59 -4.03
CA ASP A 252 10.26 33.11 -5.19
C ASP A 252 10.84 31.94 -6.04
N VAL A 253 11.18 32.28 -7.30
CA VAL A 253 11.70 31.31 -8.28
C VAL A 253 13.14 30.87 -7.95
N TYR A 254 13.91 31.64 -7.22
CA TYR A 254 15.30 31.29 -6.88
C TYR A 254 15.32 30.20 -5.82
N SER A 255 14.57 30.39 -4.75
CA SER A 255 14.36 29.39 -3.70
C SER A 255 13.82 28.09 -4.26
N PHE A 256 12.84 28.18 -5.18
CA PHE A 256 12.32 27.03 -5.90
C PHE A 256 13.39 26.30 -6.73
N SER A 257 14.10 27.02 -7.59
CA SER A 257 15.09 26.44 -8.51
C SER A 257 16.24 25.78 -7.75
N HIS A 258 16.70 26.42 -6.67
CA HIS A 258 17.72 25.86 -5.80
C HIS A 258 17.23 24.56 -5.12
N CYS A 259 16.03 24.60 -4.56
CA CYS A 259 15.41 23.44 -3.92
C CYS A 259 15.19 22.29 -4.91
N PHE A 260 14.68 22.61 -6.10
CA PHE A 260 14.44 21.62 -7.17
C PHE A 260 15.74 20.95 -7.61
N LYS A 261 16.78 21.75 -7.92
CA LYS A 261 18.10 21.22 -8.32
C LYS A 261 18.75 20.38 -7.20
N SER A 262 18.62 20.81 -5.94
CA SER A 262 19.13 20.05 -4.79
C SER A 262 18.48 18.68 -4.64
N LEU A 263 17.18 18.54 -4.94
CA LEU A 263 16.43 17.28 -4.78
C LEU A 263 16.43 16.39 -6.03
N ILE A 264 16.49 16.99 -7.21
CA ILE A 264 16.34 16.27 -8.50
C ILE A 264 17.68 16.11 -9.24
N GLY A 265 18.67 16.95 -8.90
CA GLY A 265 20.00 16.94 -9.54
C GLY A 265 20.14 17.91 -10.70
N ILE A 266 19.05 18.29 -11.38
CA ILE A 266 19.01 19.19 -12.53
C ILE A 266 18.06 20.36 -12.29
N SER A 267 18.17 21.41 -13.09
CA SER A 267 17.29 22.58 -12.97
C SER A 267 15.85 22.29 -13.45
N PRO A 268 14.87 23.10 -13.00
CA PRO A 268 13.49 22.97 -13.48
C PRO A 268 13.36 23.10 -15.00
N LYS A 269 14.21 23.91 -15.63
CA LYS A 269 14.22 24.12 -17.09
C LYS A 269 14.74 22.89 -17.82
N GLU A 270 15.86 22.32 -17.38
CA GLU A 270 16.42 21.07 -17.90
C GLU A 270 15.42 19.93 -17.74
N TYR A 271 14.76 19.82 -16.58
CA TYR A 271 13.74 18.82 -16.32
C TYR A 271 12.54 18.93 -17.28
N ARG A 272 12.06 20.15 -17.56
CA ARG A 272 10.99 20.39 -18.54
C ARG A 272 11.37 19.93 -19.94
N ASN A 273 12.63 20.16 -20.33
CA ASN A 273 13.14 19.80 -21.67
C ASN A 273 13.41 18.31 -21.86
N GLY A 274 13.26 17.50 -20.81
CA GLY A 274 13.57 16.08 -20.87
C GLY A 274 15.07 15.76 -20.80
N GLU A 275 15.88 16.68 -20.29
CA GLU A 275 17.34 16.56 -20.17
C GLU A 275 17.73 15.82 -18.87
N TYR A 276 17.25 14.56 -18.66
CA TYR A 276 17.51 13.76 -17.46
C TYR A 276 17.94 12.34 -17.77
#